data_fda5ee839517370faf1a77fe394d3e47
#
_entry.id   fda5ee839517370faf1a77fe394d3e47
#
_cell.length_a   1.000
_cell.length_b   1.000
_cell.length_c   1.000
_cell.angle_alpha   90.00
_cell.angle_beta   90.00
_cell.angle_gamma   90.00
#
_symmetry.space_group_name_H-M   'P 1'
#
loop_
_entity.id
_entity.type
_entity.pdbx_description
1 polymer ?
#
loop_
_entity_poly.entity_id
_entity_poly.type
_entity_poly.pdbx_seq_one_letter_code
_entity_poly.pdbx_strand_id
1 'polypeptide(L)'
;MVLTAAAALLCASSCGPKSNSSTSQRSLEGLISVKYEDLKQEEDILISEWVGEPEFIALDSRPKAVTNGMTQTISDNYIGIYGKGTETVFKLFDRASGSYLRDIGGIGRGPGEYLSISSAQIDEAGGKVWISTLETNKIYCYDIGTGRLIADIKLPYKAENNNNNGYNFVVDSLSETITVAPLPFKDKCPSSAWCQDFEGNIIWEIPEAYTLEENVLLTMQTYNNIPDTMDLCFNSNNTIQDTIYVVEDRELRPLLAVQFEGVTEPGHIDFSEDKIFRQPVLLPDYAVIKLSKIAGMTSKGPEYILDYEYLSSVVMDRSTGKVGLHNIVDDIMEWSDNDFTFSNGYLVRSFDAMTFKEAGSKALTDGTLSDTARERITAILSGLSDNSNNILMIAPSSSRFPVRCRTTSGIFA
;
A
#
# COMPACT_ATOMS: atom_id res chain seq x y z
N MET A 1 33.41 67.34 7.12
CA MET A 1 33.16 67.99 8.42
C MET A 1 31.96 67.36 9.07
N VAL A 2 32.20 66.80 10.28
CA VAL A 2 31.24 66.30 11.28
C VAL A 2 30.59 64.95 10.97
N LEU A 3 31.11 63.83 11.40
CA LEU A 3 31.07 63.13 12.70
C LEU A 3 29.75 63.24 13.47
N THR A 4 29.09 62.11 13.67
CA THR A 4 28.71 61.72 15.03
C THR A 4 28.42 60.18 15.09
N ALA A 5 29.02 59.62 16.09
CA ALA A 5 28.89 58.26 16.58
C ALA A 5 27.70 58.14 17.54
N ALA A 6 27.21 56.97 17.78
CA ALA A 6 26.69 56.47 19.09
C ALA A 6 26.23 55.05 18.93
N ALA A 7 26.76 54.24 19.56
CA ALA A 7 26.66 53.67 20.92
C ALA A 7 25.92 52.34 20.91
N ALA A 8 26.70 51.31 21.21
CA ALA A 8 26.27 49.94 21.49
C ALA A 8 25.55 49.91 22.86
N LEU A 9 24.52 49.08 22.96
CA LEU A 9 24.04 48.53 24.22
C LEU A 9 24.04 47.00 24.14
N LEU A 10 24.94 46.40 24.87
CA LEU A 10 25.01 45.00 25.21
C LEU A 10 23.91 44.71 26.23
N CYS A 11 23.06 43.76 25.96
CA CYS A 11 22.35 43.00 26.98
C CYS A 11 22.67 41.52 26.82
N ALA A 12 23.49 41.05 27.74
CA ALA A 12 23.73 39.62 27.92
C ALA A 12 22.54 39.00 28.64
N SER A 13 22.04 37.91 28.15
CA SER A 13 21.18 37.01 28.91
C SER A 13 21.40 35.57 28.42
N SER A 14 22.05 34.82 29.32
CA SER A 14 21.79 33.42 29.68
C SER A 14 21.57 32.41 28.56
N CYS A 15 22.63 31.61 28.30
CA CYS A 15 22.57 30.33 27.58
C CYS A 15 21.87 29.26 28.42
N GLY A 16 20.79 28.67 27.85
CA GLY A 16 20.38 27.29 28.13
C GLY A 16 20.58 26.47 26.84
N PRO A 17 20.97 25.20 26.90
CA PRO A 17 21.19 24.43 25.69
C PRO A 17 19.86 24.12 25.02
N LYS A 18 19.58 24.76 23.90
CA LYS A 18 18.52 24.37 22.98
C LYS A 18 19.05 23.21 22.14
N SER A 19 18.43 22.06 22.30
CA SER A 19 18.53 20.97 21.35
C SER A 19 18.07 21.47 19.97
N ASN A 20 19.01 21.63 19.06
CA ASN A 20 18.71 21.88 17.66
C ASN A 20 18.22 20.57 17.02
N SER A 21 16.91 20.33 17.01
CA SER A 21 16.30 19.52 15.99
C SER A 21 16.23 20.38 14.72
N SER A 22 17.19 20.23 13.85
CA SER A 22 17.14 20.81 12.50
C SER A 22 16.16 20.00 11.65
N THR A 23 14.87 20.21 11.86
CA THR A 23 13.85 19.86 10.87
C THR A 23 14.05 20.83 9.72
N SER A 24 14.63 20.36 8.61
CA SER A 24 14.70 21.15 7.39
C SER A 24 13.26 21.51 6.99
N GLN A 25 12.88 22.76 7.11
CA GLN A 25 11.67 23.30 6.51
C GLN A 25 11.80 23.18 4.99
N ARG A 26 11.34 22.05 4.43
CA ARG A 26 11.07 21.95 3.00
C ARG A 26 9.79 22.73 2.70
N SER A 27 9.71 23.31 1.52
CA SER A 27 8.53 24.06 1.06
C SER A 27 7.29 23.17 1.18
N LEU A 28 6.33 23.60 1.97
CA LEU A 28 5.04 22.92 2.18
C LEU A 28 4.03 23.31 1.07
N GLU A 29 4.51 23.71 -0.10
CA GLU A 29 3.64 24.02 -1.24
C GLU A 29 2.87 22.78 -1.64
N GLY A 30 1.56 22.85 -1.56
CA GLY A 30 0.64 21.77 -1.89
C GLY A 30 0.18 20.89 -0.72
N LEU A 31 0.78 21.01 0.48
CA LEU A 31 0.30 20.25 1.64
C LEU A 31 -1.03 20.80 2.15
N ILE A 32 -2.03 19.92 2.25
CA ILE A 32 -3.26 20.19 2.98
C ILE A 32 -3.14 19.57 4.37
N SER A 33 -3.26 20.41 5.40
CA SER A 33 -3.20 19.98 6.80
C SER A 33 -4.51 20.29 7.49
N VAL A 34 -5.11 19.30 8.11
CA VAL A 34 -6.39 19.42 8.81
C VAL A 34 -6.29 18.79 10.21
N LYS A 35 -7.14 19.24 11.12
CA LYS A 35 -7.36 18.58 12.39
C LYS A 35 -8.56 17.67 12.26
N TYR A 36 -8.45 16.45 12.75
CA TYR A 36 -9.53 15.46 12.68
C TYR A 36 -10.80 15.97 13.37
N GLU A 37 -10.66 16.62 14.50
CA GLU A 37 -11.76 17.15 15.33
C GLU A 37 -12.53 18.29 14.64
N ASP A 38 -11.91 18.96 13.67
CA ASP A 38 -12.53 20.04 12.89
C ASP A 38 -13.31 19.52 11.66
N LEU A 39 -13.11 18.25 11.30
CA LEU A 39 -13.76 17.65 10.13
C LEU A 39 -15.24 17.40 10.39
N LYS A 40 -16.03 17.59 9.37
CA LYS A 40 -17.46 17.33 9.40
C LYS A 40 -17.79 16.06 8.65
N GLN A 41 -18.81 15.34 9.17
CA GLN A 41 -19.39 14.24 8.43
C GLN A 41 -20.09 14.80 7.20
N GLU A 42 -19.73 14.30 6.06
CA GLU A 42 -20.29 14.60 4.74
C GLU A 42 -21.16 13.41 4.27
N GLU A 43 -21.67 13.48 3.04
CA GLU A 43 -22.44 12.40 2.44
C GLU A 43 -21.60 11.11 2.29
N ASP A 44 -22.27 9.97 2.33
CA ASP A 44 -21.64 8.69 2.08
C ASP A 44 -21.11 8.62 0.64
N ILE A 45 -20.00 7.94 0.46
CA ILE A 45 -19.40 7.67 -0.86
C ILE A 45 -19.62 6.19 -1.17
N LEU A 46 -20.21 5.90 -2.30
CA LEU A 46 -20.40 4.53 -2.77
C LEU A 46 -19.10 4.03 -3.42
N ILE A 47 -18.72 2.80 -3.13
CA ILE A 47 -17.48 2.22 -3.71
C ILE A 47 -17.57 2.17 -5.24
N SER A 48 -18.77 1.99 -5.79
CA SER A 48 -19.01 2.02 -7.24
C SER A 48 -18.70 3.36 -7.91
N GLU A 49 -18.65 4.46 -7.15
CA GLU A 49 -18.23 5.77 -7.70
C GLU A 49 -16.71 5.81 -7.98
N TRP A 50 -15.93 4.97 -7.29
CA TRP A 50 -14.49 4.93 -7.39
C TRP A 50 -13.97 3.86 -8.34
N VAL A 51 -14.83 2.91 -8.75
CA VAL A 51 -14.43 1.78 -9.58
C VAL A 51 -15.38 1.54 -10.74
N GLY A 52 -14.86 0.88 -11.77
CA GLY A 52 -15.68 0.35 -12.86
C GLY A 52 -16.36 -0.97 -12.48
N GLU A 53 -16.90 -1.65 -13.49
CA GLU A 53 -17.60 -2.92 -13.29
C GLU A 53 -16.68 -3.98 -12.66
N PRO A 54 -17.07 -4.61 -11.57
CA PRO A 54 -16.28 -5.61 -10.88
C PRO A 54 -16.32 -6.97 -11.60
N GLU A 55 -15.18 -7.64 -11.61
CA GLU A 55 -15.02 -9.04 -12.02
C GLU A 55 -14.95 -9.92 -10.78
N PHE A 56 -15.59 -11.09 -10.82
CA PHE A 56 -15.49 -12.09 -9.76
C PHE A 56 -14.82 -13.34 -10.28
N ILE A 57 -13.69 -13.68 -9.71
CA ILE A 57 -12.80 -14.72 -10.22
C ILE A 57 -12.61 -15.78 -9.14
N ALA A 58 -13.19 -16.96 -9.35
CA ALA A 58 -12.90 -18.12 -8.51
C ALA A 58 -11.53 -18.69 -8.88
N LEU A 59 -10.63 -18.73 -7.94
CA LEU A 59 -9.29 -19.28 -8.17
C LEU A 59 -9.33 -20.80 -8.28
N ASP A 60 -8.45 -21.36 -9.09
CA ASP A 60 -8.24 -22.79 -9.30
C ASP A 60 -8.04 -23.52 -7.95
N SER A 61 -8.81 -24.57 -7.74
CA SER A 61 -8.86 -25.34 -6.50
C SER A 61 -7.98 -26.60 -6.50
N ARG A 62 -7.19 -26.81 -7.55
CA ARG A 62 -6.23 -27.93 -7.59
C ARG A 62 -5.20 -27.80 -6.45
N PRO A 63 -4.70 -28.88 -5.86
CA PRO A 63 -3.79 -28.83 -4.71
C PRO A 63 -2.57 -27.91 -4.88
N LYS A 64 -2.04 -27.77 -6.09
CA LYS A 64 -0.93 -26.85 -6.39
C LYS A 64 -1.33 -25.38 -6.40
N ALA A 65 -2.59 -25.09 -6.63
CA ALA A 65 -3.11 -23.72 -6.70
C ALA A 65 -3.50 -23.18 -5.33
N VAL A 66 -3.82 -24.05 -4.38
CA VAL A 66 -4.22 -23.63 -3.04
C VAL A 66 -3.11 -22.80 -2.39
N THR A 67 -3.49 -21.69 -1.81
CA THR A 67 -2.59 -20.77 -1.11
C THR A 67 -3.28 -20.17 0.11
N ASN A 68 -2.51 -19.98 1.15
CA ASN A 68 -2.87 -19.15 2.32
C ASN A 68 -2.29 -17.75 2.25
N GLY A 69 -1.72 -17.36 1.11
CA GLY A 69 -1.29 -15.99 0.85
C GLY A 69 -2.50 -15.07 0.73
N MET A 70 -2.41 -13.90 1.36
CA MET A 70 -3.49 -12.90 1.36
C MET A 70 -3.10 -11.62 0.59
N THR A 71 -1.86 -11.50 0.18
CA THR A 71 -1.39 -10.34 -0.59
C THR A 71 -1.51 -10.62 -2.08
N GLN A 72 -2.06 -9.67 -2.82
CA GLN A 72 -2.26 -9.78 -4.25
C GLN A 72 -1.49 -8.68 -5.00
N THR A 73 -1.02 -9.03 -6.18
CA THR A 73 -0.57 -8.07 -7.19
C THR A 73 -1.29 -8.39 -8.50
N ILE A 74 -1.87 -7.37 -9.12
CA ILE A 74 -2.79 -7.52 -10.24
C ILE A 74 -2.23 -6.80 -11.46
N SER A 75 -2.35 -7.45 -12.61
CA SER A 75 -2.12 -6.82 -13.92
C SER A 75 -3.30 -7.09 -14.86
N ASP A 76 -3.21 -6.69 -16.10
CA ASP A 76 -4.33 -6.86 -17.05
C ASP A 76 -4.67 -8.33 -17.29
N ASN A 77 -3.68 -9.22 -17.36
CA ASN A 77 -3.88 -10.65 -17.65
C ASN A 77 -3.49 -11.61 -16.52
N TYR A 78 -2.89 -11.11 -15.44
CA TYR A 78 -2.39 -11.98 -14.39
C TYR A 78 -2.81 -11.55 -12.99
N ILE A 79 -2.90 -12.55 -12.10
CA ILE A 79 -3.05 -12.38 -10.67
C ILE A 79 -1.88 -13.09 -10.00
N GLY A 80 -1.13 -12.36 -9.17
CA GLY A 80 -0.11 -12.90 -8.30
C GLY A 80 -0.59 -12.95 -6.87
N ILE A 81 -0.41 -14.10 -6.19
CA ILE A 81 -0.79 -14.27 -4.78
C ILE A 81 0.40 -14.77 -3.98
N TYR A 82 0.66 -14.14 -2.85
CA TYR A 82 1.74 -14.49 -1.94
C TYR A 82 1.41 -14.13 -0.49
N GLY A 83 2.14 -14.70 0.45
CA GLY A 83 2.08 -14.32 1.86
C GLY A 83 3.22 -13.35 2.18
N LYS A 84 2.89 -12.11 2.57
CA LYS A 84 3.90 -11.13 2.96
C LYS A 84 4.59 -11.55 4.26
N GLY A 85 5.92 -11.65 4.22
CA GLY A 85 6.73 -12.02 5.38
C GLY A 85 6.59 -13.47 5.85
N THR A 86 5.97 -14.35 5.06
CA THR A 86 5.78 -15.76 5.39
C THR A 86 6.46 -16.67 4.37
N GLU A 87 6.71 -17.93 4.74
CA GLU A 87 7.25 -18.96 3.85
C GLU A 87 6.20 -19.43 2.82
N THR A 88 5.77 -18.52 1.95
CA THR A 88 4.75 -18.79 0.93
C THR A 88 5.30 -18.49 -0.44
N VAL A 89 5.22 -19.45 -1.36
CA VAL A 89 5.65 -19.26 -2.74
C VAL A 89 4.67 -18.33 -3.47
N PHE A 90 5.21 -17.47 -4.32
CA PHE A 90 4.40 -16.64 -5.21
C PHE A 90 3.69 -17.51 -6.24
N LYS A 91 2.37 -17.47 -6.27
CA LYS A 91 1.53 -18.20 -7.21
C LYS A 91 0.97 -17.27 -8.27
N LEU A 92 1.15 -17.66 -9.53
CA LEU A 92 0.65 -16.91 -10.69
C LEU A 92 -0.59 -17.58 -11.25
N PHE A 93 -1.62 -16.78 -11.47
CA PHE A 93 -2.89 -17.21 -12.06
C PHE A 93 -3.19 -16.39 -13.31
N ASP A 94 -3.91 -17.00 -14.26
CA ASP A 94 -4.55 -16.31 -15.37
C ASP A 94 -5.76 -15.53 -14.85
N ARG A 95 -5.82 -14.24 -15.13
CA ARG A 95 -6.88 -13.39 -14.58
C ARG A 95 -8.25 -13.69 -15.16
N ALA A 96 -8.33 -13.97 -16.45
CA ALA A 96 -9.62 -14.17 -17.11
C ALA A 96 -10.33 -15.43 -16.64
N SER A 97 -9.58 -16.47 -16.28
CA SER A 97 -10.13 -17.79 -15.92
C SER A 97 -9.94 -18.18 -14.45
N GLY A 98 -9.09 -17.47 -13.69
CA GLY A 98 -8.67 -17.88 -12.35
C GLY A 98 -7.78 -19.13 -12.36
N SER A 99 -7.37 -19.62 -13.50
CA SER A 99 -6.58 -20.86 -13.62
C SER A 99 -5.17 -20.66 -13.08
N TYR A 100 -4.70 -21.57 -12.23
CA TYR A 100 -3.32 -21.57 -11.78
C TYR A 100 -2.37 -21.87 -12.95
N LEU A 101 -1.42 -20.99 -13.16
CA LEU A 101 -0.40 -21.11 -14.18
C LEU A 101 0.86 -21.80 -13.64
N ARG A 102 1.44 -21.23 -12.57
CA ARG A 102 2.70 -21.74 -11.99
C ARG A 102 3.07 -21.05 -10.69
N ASP A 103 4.09 -21.60 -10.03
CA ASP A 103 4.86 -20.91 -9.01
C ASP A 103 5.95 -20.05 -9.67
N ILE A 104 6.28 -18.92 -9.04
CA ILE A 104 7.39 -18.03 -9.41
C ILE A 104 8.49 -18.20 -8.36
N GLY A 105 9.65 -18.71 -8.79
CA GLY A 105 10.71 -19.09 -7.87
C GLY A 105 10.33 -20.31 -7.02
N GLY A 106 10.81 -20.32 -5.78
CA GLY A 106 10.56 -21.41 -4.81
C GLY A 106 11.00 -21.03 -3.41
N ILE A 107 10.57 -21.79 -2.41
CA ILE A 107 10.99 -21.60 -1.01
C ILE A 107 12.29 -22.32 -0.77
N GLY A 108 13.30 -21.59 -0.31
CA GLY A 108 14.63 -22.14 -0.02
C GLY A 108 15.72 -21.09 -0.02
N ARG A 109 16.98 -21.58 -0.14
CA ARG A 109 18.18 -20.75 -0.15
C ARG A 109 19.07 -20.96 -1.39
N GLY A 110 18.57 -21.71 -2.35
CA GLY A 110 19.23 -21.98 -3.64
C GLY A 110 19.06 -20.80 -4.61
N PRO A 111 19.71 -20.88 -5.78
CA PRO A 111 19.53 -19.89 -6.84
C PRO A 111 18.08 -19.81 -7.31
N GLY A 112 17.48 -18.62 -7.20
CA GLY A 112 16.07 -18.41 -7.56
C GLY A 112 15.07 -18.88 -6.52
N GLU A 113 15.51 -19.17 -5.30
CA GLU A 113 14.69 -19.43 -4.13
C GLU A 113 14.73 -18.25 -3.17
N TYR A 114 13.70 -18.14 -2.33
CA TYR A 114 13.58 -17.13 -1.27
C TYR A 114 12.90 -17.75 -0.05
N LEU A 115 13.08 -17.16 1.13
CA LEU A 115 12.41 -17.63 2.35
C LEU A 115 11.09 -16.89 2.59
N SER A 116 11.05 -15.60 2.24
CA SER A 116 9.85 -14.78 2.40
C SER A 116 9.76 -13.74 1.31
N ILE A 117 8.57 -13.19 1.09
CA ILE A 117 8.34 -12.10 0.14
C ILE A 117 7.95 -10.86 0.94
N SER A 118 8.67 -9.75 0.72
CA SER A 118 8.29 -8.45 1.27
C SER A 118 7.31 -7.72 0.35
N SER A 119 7.65 -7.65 -0.94
CA SER A 119 6.84 -7.00 -1.96
C SER A 119 7.06 -7.69 -3.30
N ALA A 120 6.06 -7.65 -4.17
CA ALA A 120 6.15 -8.20 -5.52
C ALA A 120 5.40 -7.33 -6.52
N GLN A 121 5.89 -7.30 -7.76
CA GLN A 121 5.27 -6.59 -8.87
C GLN A 121 5.24 -7.50 -10.11
N ILE A 122 4.09 -7.55 -10.79
CA ILE A 122 3.97 -8.12 -12.13
C ILE A 122 4.25 -7.02 -13.15
N ASP A 123 5.28 -7.21 -13.93
CA ASP A 123 5.62 -6.39 -15.09
C ASP A 123 5.22 -7.17 -16.34
N GLU A 124 3.97 -7.02 -16.70
CA GLU A 124 3.39 -7.78 -17.82
C GLU A 124 4.01 -7.38 -19.15
N ALA A 125 4.26 -6.08 -19.36
CA ALA A 125 4.86 -5.58 -20.59
C ALA A 125 6.29 -6.10 -20.80
N GLY A 126 7.04 -6.26 -19.71
CA GLY A 126 8.38 -6.86 -19.74
C GLY A 126 8.39 -8.39 -19.67
N GLY A 127 7.23 -9.02 -19.45
CA GLY A 127 7.13 -10.47 -19.28
C GLY A 127 7.83 -10.98 -18.01
N LYS A 128 7.81 -10.20 -16.93
CA LYS A 128 8.59 -10.44 -15.71
C LYS A 128 7.75 -10.38 -14.46
N VAL A 129 8.24 -11.05 -13.41
CA VAL A 129 7.77 -10.86 -12.04
C VAL A 129 8.97 -10.46 -11.19
N TRP A 130 8.80 -9.39 -10.44
CA TRP A 130 9.82 -8.84 -9.57
C TRP A 130 9.46 -9.08 -8.11
N ILE A 131 10.41 -9.57 -7.31
CA ILE A 131 10.20 -9.95 -5.92
C ILE A 131 11.32 -9.38 -5.05
N SER A 132 10.96 -8.63 -3.99
CA SER A 132 11.86 -8.30 -2.89
C SER A 132 11.62 -9.23 -1.72
N THR A 133 12.67 -9.48 -0.94
CA THR A 133 12.65 -10.39 0.21
C THR A 133 13.08 -9.67 1.48
N LEU A 134 12.72 -10.22 2.64
CA LEU A 134 13.16 -9.67 3.93
C LEU A 134 14.62 -9.99 4.25
N GLU A 135 15.17 -11.04 3.66
CA GLU A 135 16.49 -11.59 4.03
C GLU A 135 17.63 -10.97 3.24
N THR A 136 17.34 -10.35 2.11
CA THR A 136 18.39 -9.88 1.19
C THR A 136 18.18 -8.43 0.80
N ASN A 137 19.27 -7.75 0.44
CA ASN A 137 19.23 -6.44 -0.20
C ASN A 137 19.25 -6.59 -1.73
N LYS A 138 18.33 -7.40 -2.26
CA LYS A 138 18.19 -7.67 -3.68
C LYS A 138 16.72 -7.67 -4.09
N ILE A 139 16.50 -7.34 -5.35
CA ILE A 139 15.23 -7.59 -6.03
C ILE A 139 15.48 -8.68 -7.07
N TYR A 140 14.72 -9.74 -6.99
CA TYR A 140 14.79 -10.88 -7.89
C TYR A 140 13.85 -10.66 -9.08
N CYS A 141 14.38 -10.92 -10.29
CA CYS A 141 13.63 -10.86 -11.54
C CYS A 141 13.40 -12.27 -12.05
N TYR A 142 12.15 -12.63 -12.26
CA TYR A 142 11.75 -13.93 -12.80
C TYR A 142 11.05 -13.77 -14.14
N ASP A 143 11.25 -14.73 -15.03
CA ASP A 143 10.48 -14.85 -16.26
C ASP A 143 9.05 -15.31 -15.96
N ILE A 144 8.06 -14.54 -16.39
CA ILE A 144 6.65 -14.81 -16.10
C ILE A 144 6.17 -16.11 -16.77
N GLY A 145 6.71 -16.43 -17.95
CA GLY A 145 6.36 -17.60 -18.73
C GLY A 145 6.88 -18.92 -18.16
N THR A 146 8.01 -18.91 -17.46
CA THR A 146 8.67 -20.11 -16.92
C THR A 146 8.74 -20.16 -15.39
N GLY A 147 8.58 -19.04 -14.71
CA GLY A 147 8.75 -18.90 -13.26
C GLY A 147 10.21 -18.98 -12.80
N ARG A 148 11.17 -18.95 -13.71
CA ARG A 148 12.60 -19.09 -13.40
C ARG A 148 13.28 -17.76 -13.20
N LEU A 149 14.27 -17.73 -12.30
CA LEU A 149 15.11 -16.56 -12.08
C LEU A 149 15.85 -16.17 -13.39
N ILE A 150 15.75 -14.88 -13.74
CA ILE A 150 16.51 -14.26 -14.85
C ILE A 150 17.73 -13.52 -14.29
N ALA A 151 17.51 -12.71 -13.24
CA ALA A 151 18.52 -11.86 -12.63
C ALA A 151 18.21 -11.58 -11.17
N ASP A 152 19.22 -11.15 -10.43
CA ASP A 152 19.10 -10.54 -9.11
C ASP A 152 19.76 -9.16 -9.13
N ILE A 153 18.98 -8.14 -8.81
CA ILE A 153 19.43 -6.74 -8.81
C ILE A 153 19.83 -6.37 -7.39
N LYS A 154 21.07 -6.01 -7.18
CA LYS A 154 21.56 -5.58 -5.86
C LYS A 154 21.09 -4.17 -5.56
N LEU A 155 20.57 -3.96 -4.34
CA LEU A 155 20.26 -2.63 -3.84
C LEU A 155 21.51 -2.01 -3.19
N PRO A 156 21.74 -0.69 -3.35
CA PRO A 156 22.91 0.00 -2.82
C PRO A 156 22.88 0.04 -1.28
N TYR A 157 21.69 0.13 -0.72
CA TYR A 157 21.51 0.20 0.73
C TYR A 157 20.82 -1.06 1.24
N LYS A 158 21.19 -1.46 2.45
CA LYS A 158 20.52 -2.48 3.22
C LYS A 158 19.66 -1.79 4.27
N ALA A 159 18.36 -1.97 4.22
CA ALA A 159 17.50 -1.53 5.30
C ALA A 159 17.68 -2.51 6.48
N GLU A 160 18.50 -2.12 7.45
CA GLU A 160 18.69 -2.92 8.66
C GLU A 160 17.54 -2.66 9.62
N ASN A 161 16.62 -3.61 9.71
CA ASN A 161 15.61 -3.59 10.76
C ASN A 161 15.50 -4.96 11.43
N ASN A 162 15.36 -4.97 12.76
CA ASN A 162 15.39 -6.21 13.56
C ASN A 162 14.23 -7.16 13.31
N ASN A 163 13.14 -6.72 12.67
CA ASN A 163 11.95 -7.53 12.52
C ASN A 163 11.22 -7.49 11.17
N ASN A 164 11.48 -6.54 10.28
CA ASN A 164 10.78 -6.45 8.98
C ASN A 164 11.56 -5.61 7.98
N ASN A 165 12.57 -6.18 7.36
CA ASN A 165 13.32 -5.51 6.31
C ASN A 165 12.52 -5.54 5.00
N GLY A 166 11.56 -4.63 4.85
CA GLY A 166 10.78 -4.54 3.64
C GLY A 166 11.20 -3.36 2.79
N TYR A 167 11.54 -3.62 1.54
CA TYR A 167 11.59 -2.58 0.53
C TYR A 167 10.29 -2.59 -0.24
N ASN A 168 9.72 -1.41 -0.44
CA ASN A 168 8.74 -1.23 -1.49
C ASN A 168 9.47 -0.71 -2.72
N PHE A 169 9.04 -1.14 -3.88
CA PHE A 169 9.70 -0.78 -5.12
C PHE A 169 8.71 -0.69 -6.27
N VAL A 170 9.10 0.09 -7.25
CA VAL A 170 8.45 0.20 -8.56
C VAL A 170 9.50 -0.05 -9.63
N VAL A 171 9.23 -0.98 -10.52
CA VAL A 171 10.08 -1.25 -11.67
C VAL A 171 9.46 -0.62 -12.91
N ASP A 172 10.26 0.11 -13.66
CA ASP A 172 9.98 0.50 -15.04
C ASP A 172 10.94 -0.26 -15.96
N SER A 173 10.44 -1.34 -16.57
CA SER A 173 11.24 -2.16 -17.50
C SER A 173 11.59 -1.46 -18.79
N LEU A 174 10.89 -0.40 -19.18
CA LEU A 174 11.19 0.33 -20.42
C LEU A 174 12.41 1.23 -20.24
N SER A 175 12.53 1.86 -19.08
CA SER A 175 13.72 2.66 -18.73
C SER A 175 14.80 1.85 -18.01
N GLU A 176 14.57 0.57 -17.76
CA GLU A 176 15.45 -0.33 -16.99
C GLU A 176 15.82 0.24 -15.62
N THR A 177 14.81 0.78 -14.91
CA THR A 177 15.01 1.41 -13.61
C THR A 177 14.14 0.81 -12.52
N ILE A 178 14.62 0.94 -11.29
CA ILE A 178 13.91 0.54 -10.07
C ILE A 178 13.91 1.73 -9.12
N THR A 179 12.73 2.19 -8.75
CA THR A 179 12.55 3.14 -7.64
C THR A 179 12.26 2.35 -6.38
N VAL A 180 12.99 2.64 -5.32
CA VAL A 180 12.90 1.91 -4.05
C VAL A 180 12.67 2.88 -2.90
N ALA A 181 11.80 2.52 -1.97
CA ALA A 181 11.63 3.20 -0.71
C ALA A 181 11.75 2.19 0.45
N PRO A 182 12.74 2.38 1.34
CA PRO A 182 12.88 1.60 2.56
C PRO A 182 11.91 2.08 3.63
N LEU A 183 11.75 1.30 4.70
CA LEU A 183 11.10 1.80 5.92
C LEU A 183 11.93 2.97 6.50
N PRO A 184 11.29 4.08 6.89
CA PRO A 184 11.98 5.32 7.25
C PRO A 184 12.44 5.32 8.73
N PHE A 185 13.13 4.27 9.16
CA PHE A 185 13.70 4.26 10.50
C PHE A 185 14.96 5.09 10.54
N LYS A 186 15.05 5.92 11.57
CA LYS A 186 16.17 6.81 11.81
C LYS A 186 17.51 6.06 11.83
N ASP A 187 18.49 6.61 11.14
CA ASP A 187 19.87 6.08 11.04
C ASP A 187 19.97 4.66 10.44
N LYS A 188 18.89 4.14 9.79
CA LYS A 188 18.90 2.79 9.19
C LYS A 188 19.17 2.80 7.69
N CYS A 189 18.73 3.83 7.00
CA CYS A 189 19.01 4.00 5.59
C CYS A 189 19.31 5.48 5.29
N PRO A 190 20.37 5.82 4.59
CA PRO A 190 20.72 7.23 4.31
C PRO A 190 19.77 7.90 3.33
N SER A 191 18.83 7.15 2.76
CA SER A 191 17.91 7.61 1.72
C SER A 191 16.47 7.25 2.07
N SER A 192 15.55 8.19 1.90
CA SER A 192 14.10 7.96 2.01
C SER A 192 13.53 7.29 0.77
N ALA A 193 14.12 7.53 -0.38
CA ALA A 193 13.85 6.84 -1.64
C ALA A 193 15.00 7.05 -2.61
N TRP A 194 15.20 6.11 -3.53
CA TRP A 194 16.16 6.25 -4.62
C TRP A 194 15.66 5.54 -5.88
N CYS A 195 16.20 5.95 -7.02
CA CYS A 195 16.06 5.24 -8.27
C CYS A 195 17.43 4.77 -8.73
N GLN A 196 17.53 3.54 -9.17
CA GLN A 196 18.73 2.92 -9.71
C GLN A 196 18.45 2.24 -11.04
N ASP A 197 19.51 2.00 -11.83
CA ASP A 197 19.45 1.10 -12.98
C ASP A 197 19.51 -0.38 -12.56
N PHE A 198 19.43 -1.29 -13.52
CA PHE A 198 19.50 -2.73 -13.25
C PHE A 198 20.92 -3.21 -12.91
N GLU A 199 21.94 -2.42 -13.17
CA GLU A 199 23.32 -2.65 -12.72
C GLU A 199 23.55 -2.23 -11.25
N GLY A 200 22.60 -1.49 -10.66
CA GLY A 200 22.64 -1.03 -9.28
C GLY A 200 23.25 0.37 -9.11
N ASN A 201 23.43 1.12 -10.21
CA ASN A 201 23.91 2.50 -10.14
C ASN A 201 22.77 3.45 -9.77
N ILE A 202 22.98 4.28 -8.75
CA ILE A 202 21.99 5.29 -8.34
C ILE A 202 21.88 6.37 -9.41
N ILE A 203 20.67 6.60 -9.90
CA ILE A 203 20.34 7.65 -10.87
C ILE A 203 19.97 8.94 -10.14
N TRP A 204 19.18 8.81 -9.07
CA TRP A 204 18.80 9.87 -8.15
C TRP A 204 18.44 9.28 -6.79
N GLU A 205 18.54 10.10 -5.76
CA GLU A 205 18.14 9.73 -4.41
C GLU A 205 17.54 10.93 -3.66
N ILE A 206 16.66 10.63 -2.72
CA ILE A 206 16.12 11.57 -1.75
C ILE A 206 16.81 11.23 -0.43
N PRO A 207 17.66 12.12 0.11
CA PRO A 207 18.31 11.90 1.41
C PRO A 207 17.25 11.64 2.49
N GLU A 208 17.68 11.00 3.57
CA GLU A 208 16.83 10.76 4.73
C GLU A 208 16.09 12.03 5.16
N ALA A 209 14.79 12.07 4.91
CA ALA A 209 13.96 13.28 5.05
C ALA A 209 12.87 13.14 6.12
N TYR A 210 12.44 11.93 6.39
CA TYR A 210 11.43 11.59 7.35
C TYR A 210 11.89 10.35 8.10
N THR A 211 11.94 10.42 9.43
CA THR A 211 12.45 9.32 10.24
C THR A 211 11.52 9.01 11.39
N LEU A 212 11.42 7.74 11.69
CA LEU A 212 10.66 7.20 12.81
C LEU A 212 11.60 6.51 13.77
N GLU A 213 11.28 6.58 15.05
CA GLU A 213 12.03 5.85 16.07
C GLU A 213 11.81 4.34 15.92
N GLU A 214 12.82 3.55 16.23
CA GLU A 214 12.91 2.11 15.96
C GLU A 214 11.82 1.25 16.64
N ASN A 215 11.18 1.77 17.66
CA ASN A 215 10.20 1.04 18.49
C ASN A 215 8.75 1.19 18.02
N VAL A 216 8.53 1.73 16.83
CA VAL A 216 7.20 1.94 16.29
C VAL A 216 6.83 0.76 15.39
N LEU A 217 5.70 0.12 15.66
CA LEU A 217 5.11 -0.81 14.70
C LEU A 217 4.64 -0.02 13.48
N LEU A 218 5.36 -0.22 12.39
CA LEU A 218 5.04 0.39 11.12
C LEU A 218 4.53 -0.66 10.15
N THR A 219 3.45 -0.32 9.51
CA THR A 219 3.10 -0.89 8.23
C THR A 219 3.31 0.20 7.18
N MET A 220 4.30 0.03 6.34
CA MET A 220 4.41 0.85 5.15
C MET A 220 3.50 0.24 4.08
N GLN A 221 2.60 1.04 3.57
CA GLN A 221 1.81 0.67 2.41
C GLN A 221 2.28 1.54 1.26
N THR A 222 2.86 0.89 0.28
CA THR A 222 3.13 1.49 -1.01
C THR A 222 2.18 0.86 -2.01
N TYR A 223 1.33 1.67 -2.57
CA TYR A 223 0.46 1.27 -3.65
C TYR A 223 0.84 2.03 -4.90
N ASN A 224 1.00 1.32 -6.00
CA ASN A 224 1.18 1.91 -7.32
C ASN A 224 -0.20 2.17 -7.95
N ASN A 225 -1.06 2.89 -7.22
CA ASN A 225 -2.40 3.19 -7.74
C ASN A 225 -2.35 4.31 -8.77
N ILE A 226 -1.26 5.05 -8.80
CA ILE A 226 -1.00 6.13 -9.76
C ILE A 226 0.27 5.76 -10.53
N PRO A 227 0.24 5.63 -11.87
CA PRO A 227 1.41 5.33 -12.67
C PRO A 227 2.54 6.33 -12.46
N ASP A 228 3.77 5.85 -12.58
CA ASP A 228 5.00 6.63 -12.47
C ASP A 228 5.18 7.34 -11.12
N THR A 229 4.37 7.00 -10.10
CA THR A 229 4.50 7.48 -8.73
C THR A 229 4.70 6.33 -7.76
N MET A 230 5.24 6.64 -6.60
CA MET A 230 5.28 5.74 -5.47
C MET A 230 4.59 6.43 -4.29
N ASP A 231 3.51 5.85 -3.82
CA ASP A 231 2.80 6.35 -2.67
C ASP A 231 3.51 5.87 -1.41
N LEU A 232 3.92 6.79 -0.56
CA LEU A 232 4.53 6.48 0.72
C LEU A 232 3.57 6.88 1.82
N CYS A 233 2.92 5.89 2.38
CA CYS A 233 2.03 6.06 3.50
C CYS A 233 2.55 5.25 4.67
N PHE A 234 2.78 5.91 5.79
CA PHE A 234 3.22 5.26 7.00
C PHE A 234 2.02 5.13 7.94
N ASN A 235 1.60 3.90 8.15
CA ASN A 235 0.65 3.61 9.21
C ASN A 235 1.44 3.39 10.50
N SER A 236 1.53 4.41 11.30
CA SER A 236 2.13 4.33 12.64
C SER A 236 1.04 4.38 13.68
N ASN A 237 0.98 3.35 14.51
CA ASN A 237 0.02 3.30 15.61
C ASN A 237 0.28 4.36 16.70
N ASN A 238 1.37 5.11 16.61
CA ASN A 238 1.84 5.97 17.70
C ASN A 238 2.26 7.37 17.24
N THR A 239 2.00 7.78 16.01
CA THR A 239 2.34 9.13 15.56
C THR A 239 1.17 10.09 15.65
N ILE A 240 1.50 11.33 15.96
CA ILE A 240 0.57 12.45 16.13
C ILE A 240 -0.08 12.83 14.80
N GLN A 241 0.60 12.54 13.70
CA GLN A 241 0.25 13.06 12.41
C GLN A 241 0.40 11.95 11.38
N ASP A 242 -0.71 11.63 10.71
CA ASP A 242 -0.66 10.79 9.54
C ASP A 242 -0.54 11.64 8.29
N THR A 243 0.55 11.46 7.59
CA THR A 243 0.81 12.20 6.36
C THR A 243 0.97 11.24 5.21
N ILE A 244 0.21 11.49 4.16
CA ILE A 244 0.37 10.83 2.87
C ILE A 244 1.43 11.59 2.09
N TYR A 245 2.48 10.86 1.68
CA TYR A 245 3.55 11.37 0.83
C TYR A 245 3.48 10.72 -0.55
N VAL A 246 3.98 11.43 -1.53
CA VAL A 246 4.16 10.93 -2.90
C VAL A 246 5.62 11.13 -3.28
N VAL A 247 6.25 10.10 -3.83
CA VAL A 247 7.53 10.22 -4.52
C VAL A 247 7.25 10.51 -5.99
N GLU A 248 7.44 11.74 -6.37
CA GLU A 248 7.18 12.24 -7.71
C GLU A 248 8.27 13.26 -8.09
N ASP A 249 8.69 13.29 -9.35
CA ASP A 249 9.71 14.21 -9.84
C ASP A 249 11.02 14.20 -9.02
N ARG A 250 11.41 13.07 -8.45
CA ARG A 250 12.58 12.89 -7.58
C ARG A 250 12.50 13.63 -6.25
N GLU A 251 11.29 13.92 -5.79
CA GLU A 251 11.02 14.59 -4.53
C GLU A 251 10.02 13.78 -3.69
N LEU A 252 10.16 13.89 -2.39
CA LEU A 252 9.16 13.40 -1.43
C LEU A 252 8.24 14.57 -1.10
N ARG A 253 7.02 14.53 -1.63
CA ARG A 253 6.02 15.59 -1.47
C ARG A 253 4.96 15.16 -0.47
N PRO A 254 4.75 15.90 0.64
CA PRO A 254 3.61 15.67 1.49
C PRO A 254 2.34 16.19 0.81
N LEU A 255 1.28 15.39 0.83
CA LEU A 255 0.02 15.70 0.16
C LEU A 255 -1.08 16.05 1.15
N LEU A 256 -1.34 15.18 2.12
CA LEU A 256 -2.36 15.33 3.12
C LEU A 256 -1.79 14.97 4.49
N ALA A 257 -1.97 15.85 5.46
CA ALA A 257 -1.66 15.59 6.86
C ALA A 257 -2.92 15.73 7.71
N VAL A 258 -3.23 14.71 8.50
CA VAL A 258 -4.34 14.71 9.44
C VAL A 258 -3.79 14.68 10.87
N GLN A 259 -4.10 15.68 11.66
CA GLN A 259 -3.69 15.78 13.06
C GLN A 259 -4.82 15.24 13.94
N PHE A 260 -4.47 14.37 14.88
CA PHE A 260 -5.41 13.80 15.86
C PHE A 260 -5.04 14.26 17.28
N GLU A 261 -6.02 14.60 18.09
CA GLU A 261 -5.78 14.92 19.50
C GLU A 261 -5.48 13.64 20.32
N GLY A 262 -4.81 13.81 21.47
CA GLY A 262 -4.63 12.73 22.44
C GLY A 262 -3.59 11.68 22.11
N VAL A 263 -2.50 12.08 21.45
CA VAL A 263 -1.44 11.17 21.04
C VAL A 263 -0.69 10.59 22.24
N THR A 264 -0.56 9.28 22.25
CA THR A 264 0.28 8.53 23.18
C THR A 264 1.77 8.61 22.80
N GLU A 265 2.63 8.53 23.80
CA GLU A 265 4.09 8.58 23.59
C GLU A 265 4.59 7.49 22.62
N PRO A 266 5.63 7.78 21.81
CA PRO A 266 6.23 6.80 20.93
C PRO A 266 6.72 5.57 21.70
N GLY A 267 6.47 4.38 21.17
CA GLY A 267 7.03 3.11 21.67
C GLY A 267 6.06 2.21 22.44
N HIS A 268 4.84 2.64 22.73
CA HIS A 268 3.83 1.78 23.35
C HIS A 268 2.74 1.42 22.34
N ILE A 269 2.54 0.11 22.10
CA ILE A 269 1.39 -0.37 21.32
C ILE A 269 0.22 -0.38 22.28
N ASP A 270 -0.71 0.49 22.04
CA ASP A 270 -1.96 0.54 22.78
C ASP A 270 -3.02 -0.23 21.98
N PHE A 271 -3.49 -1.33 22.52
CA PHE A 271 -4.57 -2.14 21.97
C PHE A 271 -5.93 -1.81 22.61
N SER A 272 -6.06 -0.62 23.20
CA SER A 272 -7.34 -0.21 23.77
C SER A 272 -8.42 -0.10 22.69
N GLU A 273 -9.67 -0.37 23.07
CA GLU A 273 -10.84 -0.27 22.20
C GLU A 273 -11.06 1.15 21.65
N ASP A 274 -10.51 2.15 22.34
CA ASP A 274 -10.64 3.56 21.94
C ASP A 274 -9.62 4.00 20.87
N LYS A 275 -8.68 3.14 20.52
CA LYS A 275 -7.64 3.53 19.57
C LYS A 275 -8.11 3.48 18.14
N ILE A 276 -7.93 4.60 17.44
CA ILE A 276 -8.21 4.72 16.01
C ILE A 276 -6.98 4.28 15.21
N PHE A 277 -7.15 3.24 14.43
CA PHE A 277 -6.19 2.80 13.42
C PHE A 277 -6.47 3.52 12.10
N ARG A 278 -5.40 3.89 11.41
CA ARG A 278 -5.42 4.73 10.23
C ARG A 278 -4.75 4.02 9.08
N GLN A 279 -5.47 3.82 8.01
CA GLN A 279 -4.97 3.14 6.82
C GLN A 279 -5.08 4.07 5.62
N PRO A 280 -3.96 4.66 5.19
CA PRO A 280 -3.95 5.56 4.06
C PRO A 280 -4.03 4.80 2.73
N VAL A 281 -4.73 5.39 1.78
CA VAL A 281 -4.85 4.92 0.39
C VAL A 281 -4.80 6.15 -0.52
N LEU A 282 -3.90 6.14 -1.48
CA LEU A 282 -3.85 7.19 -2.50
C LEU A 282 -4.45 6.68 -3.82
N LEU A 283 -5.41 7.42 -4.31
CA LEU A 283 -6.05 7.21 -5.61
C LEU A 283 -5.76 8.41 -6.53
N PRO A 284 -5.97 8.30 -7.83
CA PRO A 284 -5.75 9.40 -8.76
C PRO A 284 -6.47 10.69 -8.35
N ASP A 285 -7.74 10.58 -7.99
CA ASP A 285 -8.59 11.72 -7.68
C ASP A 285 -8.77 11.95 -6.18
N TYR A 286 -8.39 10.99 -5.33
CA TYR A 286 -8.61 11.06 -3.90
C TYR A 286 -7.38 10.65 -3.08
N ALA A 287 -7.19 11.31 -1.93
CA ALA A 287 -6.35 10.80 -0.86
C ALA A 287 -7.24 10.42 0.32
N VAL A 288 -7.14 9.18 0.78
CA VAL A 288 -8.05 8.59 1.76
C VAL A 288 -7.27 8.10 2.96
N ILE A 289 -7.77 8.37 4.17
CA ILE A 289 -7.31 7.73 5.40
C ILE A 289 -8.49 7.00 6.00
N LYS A 290 -8.51 5.68 5.84
CA LYS A 290 -9.53 4.80 6.42
C LYS A 290 -9.30 4.70 7.93
N LEU A 291 -10.35 4.88 8.71
CA LEU A 291 -10.32 4.88 10.17
C LEU A 291 -11.06 3.63 10.68
N SER A 292 -10.44 2.92 11.58
CA SER A 292 -11.02 1.74 12.24
C SER A 292 -10.57 1.66 13.70
N LYS A 293 -11.30 0.91 14.49
CA LYS A 293 -10.93 0.58 15.87
C LYS A 293 -10.91 -0.94 16.07
N ILE A 294 -10.27 -1.39 17.14
CA ILE A 294 -10.32 -2.81 17.51
C ILE A 294 -11.72 -3.10 18.06
N ALA A 295 -12.43 -4.02 17.43
CA ALA A 295 -13.74 -4.51 17.88
C ALA A 295 -13.62 -5.78 18.74
N GLY A 296 -12.52 -6.51 18.57
CA GLY A 296 -12.27 -7.74 19.32
C GLY A 296 -10.85 -8.25 19.12
N MET A 297 -10.47 -9.17 19.96
CA MET A 297 -9.19 -9.88 19.88
C MET A 297 -9.41 -11.37 20.14
N THR A 298 -9.10 -12.20 19.16
CA THR A 298 -9.20 -13.65 19.28
C THR A 298 -7.81 -14.25 19.33
N SER A 299 -7.53 -15.08 20.35
CA SER A 299 -6.28 -15.82 20.45
C SER A 299 -6.38 -17.15 19.70
N LYS A 300 -5.46 -17.39 18.77
CA LYS A 300 -5.34 -18.65 18.03
C LYS A 300 -3.93 -19.22 18.22
N GLY A 301 -3.75 -19.94 19.34
CA GLY A 301 -2.43 -20.41 19.75
C GLY A 301 -1.52 -19.26 20.21
N PRO A 302 -0.30 -19.13 19.70
CA PRO A 302 0.60 -18.01 20.02
C PRO A 302 0.27 -16.72 19.26
N GLU A 303 -0.68 -16.76 18.32
CA GLU A 303 -1.06 -15.62 17.49
C GLU A 303 -2.34 -14.97 17.99
N TYR A 304 -2.40 -13.65 17.85
CA TYR A 304 -3.59 -12.85 18.12
C TYR A 304 -4.14 -12.36 16.80
N ILE A 305 -5.44 -12.57 16.59
CA ILE A 305 -6.19 -12.00 15.48
C ILE A 305 -6.97 -10.82 16.03
N LEU A 306 -6.74 -9.65 15.46
CA LEU A 306 -7.47 -8.43 15.81
C LEU A 306 -8.61 -8.26 14.83
N ASP A 307 -9.81 -8.13 15.37
CA ASP A 307 -10.99 -7.77 14.59
C ASP A 307 -11.12 -6.25 14.59
N TYR A 308 -11.26 -5.66 13.41
CA TYR A 308 -11.38 -4.22 13.25
C TYR A 308 -12.80 -3.83 12.88
N GLU A 309 -13.33 -2.82 13.54
CA GLU A 309 -14.56 -2.16 13.16
C GLU A 309 -14.23 -0.88 12.36
N TYR A 310 -14.75 -0.77 11.17
CA TYR A 310 -14.66 0.44 10.37
C TYR A 310 -15.48 1.57 11.01
N LEU A 311 -14.90 2.77 11.09
CA LEU A 311 -15.56 3.95 11.65
C LEU A 311 -16.01 4.91 10.56
N SER A 312 -15.07 5.42 9.79
CA SER A 312 -15.25 6.39 8.72
C SER A 312 -13.97 6.52 7.91
N SER A 313 -13.93 7.41 6.94
CA SER A 313 -12.71 7.76 6.22
C SER A 313 -12.56 9.27 6.13
N VAL A 314 -11.34 9.76 6.33
CA VAL A 314 -10.97 11.11 5.90
C VAL A 314 -10.71 11.04 4.40
N VAL A 315 -11.45 11.79 3.62
CA VAL A 315 -11.31 11.83 2.16
C VAL A 315 -10.96 13.24 1.73
N MET A 316 -9.90 13.36 0.95
CA MET A 316 -9.51 14.60 0.26
C MET A 316 -9.76 14.43 -1.22
N ASP A 317 -10.55 15.29 -1.82
CA ASP A 317 -10.61 15.49 -3.26
C ASP A 317 -9.35 16.24 -3.72
N ARG A 318 -8.53 15.59 -4.53
CA ARG A 318 -7.23 16.13 -4.96
C ARG A 318 -7.37 17.31 -5.93
N SER A 319 -8.48 17.39 -6.64
CA SER A 319 -8.73 18.47 -7.60
C SER A 319 -9.11 19.79 -6.93
N THR A 320 -9.84 19.70 -5.82
CA THR A 320 -10.37 20.88 -5.11
C THR A 320 -9.63 21.14 -3.79
N GLY A 321 -8.95 20.14 -3.24
CA GLY A 321 -8.34 20.18 -1.91
C GLY A 321 -9.36 20.12 -0.76
N LYS A 322 -10.65 19.88 -1.05
CA LYS A 322 -11.67 19.73 0.00
C LYS A 322 -11.43 18.45 0.78
N VAL A 323 -11.47 18.54 2.11
CA VAL A 323 -11.32 17.39 3.02
C VAL A 323 -12.58 17.26 3.88
N GLY A 324 -13.09 16.03 4.04
CA GLY A 324 -14.24 15.71 4.87
C GLY A 324 -14.17 14.31 5.45
N LEU A 325 -15.08 14.02 6.38
CA LEU A 325 -15.33 12.65 6.86
C LEU A 325 -16.45 12.05 6.02
N HIS A 326 -16.23 10.83 5.52
CA HIS A 326 -17.20 10.11 4.71
C HIS A 326 -17.27 8.65 5.19
N ASN A 327 -18.45 8.05 5.13
CA ASN A 327 -18.55 6.61 5.15
C ASN A 327 -18.35 6.11 3.72
N ILE A 328 -17.47 5.15 3.54
CA ILE A 328 -17.33 4.44 2.26
C ILE A 328 -18.24 3.21 2.34
N VAL A 329 -19.23 3.15 1.49
CA VAL A 329 -20.25 2.11 1.50
C VAL A 329 -20.03 1.13 0.36
N ASP A 330 -20.00 -0.17 0.67
CA ASP A 330 -19.96 -1.23 -0.32
C ASP A 330 -21.36 -1.45 -0.91
N ASP A 331 -21.64 -0.80 -2.02
CA ASP A 331 -22.84 -0.97 -2.82
C ASP A 331 -22.70 -2.02 -3.93
N ILE A 332 -21.56 -2.71 -3.99
CA ILE A 332 -21.30 -3.79 -4.96
C ILE A 332 -21.81 -5.13 -4.41
N MET A 333 -21.45 -5.45 -3.18
CA MET A 333 -21.84 -6.69 -2.52
C MET A 333 -22.96 -6.49 -1.51
N GLU A 334 -23.09 -5.31 -0.91
CA GLU A 334 -24.13 -4.88 0.03
C GLU A 334 -24.25 -5.70 1.33
N TRP A 335 -23.33 -6.62 1.59
CA TRP A 335 -23.37 -7.55 2.73
C TRP A 335 -22.02 -7.72 3.42
N SER A 336 -20.97 -7.21 2.84
CA SER A 336 -19.62 -7.32 3.41
C SER A 336 -19.29 -6.09 4.26
N ASP A 337 -18.29 -6.24 5.08
CA ASP A 337 -17.65 -5.11 5.75
C ASP A 337 -17.10 -4.12 4.73
N ASN A 338 -16.92 -2.87 5.14
CA ASN A 338 -16.40 -1.82 4.28
C ASN A 338 -14.86 -1.91 4.15
N ASP A 339 -14.32 -3.14 4.13
CA ASP A 339 -12.89 -3.34 3.87
C ASP A 339 -12.60 -3.30 2.38
N PHE A 340 -11.69 -2.42 1.99
CA PHE A 340 -11.27 -2.25 0.62
C PHE A 340 -9.77 -2.00 0.54
N THR A 341 -9.15 -2.57 -0.48
CA THR A 341 -7.73 -2.39 -0.77
C THR A 341 -7.57 -2.09 -2.25
N PHE A 342 -6.76 -1.09 -2.56
CA PHE A 342 -6.38 -0.79 -3.93
C PHE A 342 -4.95 -1.23 -4.17
N SER A 343 -4.70 -1.85 -5.32
CA SER A 343 -3.38 -2.28 -5.76
C SER A 343 -3.28 -2.12 -7.27
N ASN A 344 -2.28 -1.39 -7.73
CA ASN A 344 -2.00 -1.15 -9.16
C ASN A 344 -3.21 -0.61 -9.95
N GLY A 345 -3.97 0.30 -9.34
CA GLY A 345 -5.16 0.88 -9.97
C GLY A 345 -6.38 -0.04 -10.00
N TYR A 346 -6.40 -1.09 -9.20
CA TYR A 346 -7.56 -1.98 -9.02
C TYR A 346 -7.99 -2.02 -7.56
N LEU A 347 -9.29 -1.97 -7.33
CA LEU A 347 -9.89 -2.45 -6.09
C LEU A 347 -9.78 -3.97 -6.08
N VAL A 348 -9.25 -4.53 -5.01
CA VAL A 348 -9.11 -5.98 -4.86
C VAL A 348 -9.67 -6.41 -3.53
N ARG A 349 -10.54 -7.42 -3.54
CA ARG A 349 -11.05 -8.09 -2.34
C ARG A 349 -10.90 -9.59 -2.50
N SER A 350 -10.42 -10.25 -1.47
CA SER A 350 -10.27 -11.69 -1.42
C SER A 350 -11.25 -12.27 -0.41
N PHE A 351 -12.06 -13.20 -0.85
CA PHE A 351 -13.00 -13.90 0.00
C PHE A 351 -12.60 -15.37 0.12
N ASP A 352 -12.48 -15.85 1.33
CA ASP A 352 -12.45 -17.29 1.58
C ASP A 352 -13.77 -17.92 1.10
N ALA A 353 -13.68 -19.02 0.36
CA ALA A 353 -14.87 -19.61 -0.27
C ALA A 353 -15.91 -20.10 0.72
N MET A 354 -15.51 -20.63 1.89
CA MET A 354 -16.45 -21.08 2.93
C MET A 354 -17.13 -19.89 3.59
N THR A 355 -16.35 -18.87 3.96
CA THR A 355 -16.87 -17.61 4.52
C THR A 355 -17.83 -16.94 3.55
N PHE A 356 -17.48 -16.90 2.25
CA PHE A 356 -18.36 -16.36 1.22
C PHE A 356 -19.67 -17.15 1.10
N LYS A 357 -19.61 -18.49 1.15
CA LYS A 357 -20.77 -19.37 1.08
C LYS A 357 -21.74 -19.14 2.23
N GLU A 358 -21.21 -19.03 3.45
CA GLU A 358 -22.02 -18.80 4.66
C GLU A 358 -22.67 -17.39 4.64
N ALA A 359 -21.85 -16.36 4.48
CA ALA A 359 -22.30 -14.98 4.52
C ALA A 359 -23.22 -14.63 3.34
N GLY A 360 -22.89 -15.07 2.11
CA GLY A 360 -23.71 -14.84 0.93
C GLY A 360 -25.06 -15.56 1.00
N SER A 361 -25.09 -16.80 1.51
CA SER A 361 -26.35 -17.51 1.71
C SER A 361 -27.26 -16.82 2.73
N LYS A 362 -26.66 -16.31 3.81
CA LYS A 362 -27.36 -15.49 4.80
C LYS A 362 -27.92 -14.21 4.18
N ALA A 363 -27.11 -13.45 3.48
CA ALA A 363 -27.51 -12.20 2.85
C ALA A 363 -28.66 -12.38 1.86
N LEU A 364 -28.68 -13.48 1.08
CA LEU A 364 -29.77 -13.82 0.18
C LEU A 364 -31.11 -14.06 0.92
N THR A 365 -31.06 -14.51 2.18
CA THR A 365 -32.26 -14.77 3.00
C THR A 365 -32.74 -13.54 3.75
N ASP A 366 -31.87 -12.61 4.10
CA ASP A 366 -32.19 -11.42 4.88
C ASP A 366 -33.02 -10.39 4.08
N GLY A 367 -33.04 -10.49 2.76
CA GLY A 367 -33.98 -9.75 1.89
C GLY A 367 -33.64 -8.26 1.68
N THR A 368 -32.47 -7.81 2.12
CA THR A 368 -32.03 -6.41 2.05
C THR A 368 -31.26 -6.06 0.77
N LEU A 369 -30.80 -7.08 0.03
CA LEU A 369 -29.98 -6.90 -1.17
C LEU A 369 -30.77 -6.36 -2.36
N SER A 370 -30.13 -5.50 -3.17
CA SER A 370 -30.62 -5.15 -4.50
C SER A 370 -30.71 -6.38 -5.43
N ASP A 371 -31.48 -6.27 -6.51
CA ASP A 371 -31.58 -7.36 -7.49
C ASP A 371 -30.21 -7.67 -8.11
N THR A 372 -29.38 -6.66 -8.40
CA THR A 372 -28.04 -6.81 -8.97
C THR A 372 -27.09 -7.55 -8.02
N ALA A 373 -27.05 -7.15 -6.75
CA ALA A 373 -26.22 -7.84 -5.75
C ALA A 373 -26.68 -9.30 -5.55
N ARG A 374 -28.02 -9.51 -5.52
CA ARG A 374 -28.63 -10.84 -5.40
C ARG A 374 -28.25 -11.77 -6.56
N GLU A 375 -28.36 -11.30 -7.82
CA GLU A 375 -27.97 -12.07 -9.00
C GLU A 375 -26.48 -12.41 -8.96
N ARG A 376 -25.65 -11.45 -8.63
CA ARG A 376 -24.20 -11.59 -8.53
C ARG A 376 -23.79 -12.63 -7.49
N ILE A 377 -24.30 -12.52 -6.28
CA ILE A 377 -24.02 -13.48 -5.19
C ILE A 377 -24.52 -14.89 -5.57
N THR A 378 -25.71 -15.00 -6.14
CA THR A 378 -26.27 -16.29 -6.57
C THR A 378 -25.42 -16.95 -7.64
N ALA A 379 -24.94 -16.19 -8.62
CA ALA A 379 -24.05 -16.69 -9.67
C ALA A 379 -22.75 -17.24 -9.09
N ILE A 380 -22.12 -16.50 -8.18
CA ILE A 380 -20.86 -16.95 -7.53
C ILE A 380 -21.12 -18.22 -6.70
N LEU A 381 -22.14 -18.23 -5.86
CA LEU A 381 -22.47 -19.39 -5.02
C LEU A 381 -22.73 -20.66 -5.81
N SER A 382 -23.34 -20.53 -7.00
CA SER A 382 -23.63 -21.68 -7.88
C SER A 382 -22.37 -22.38 -8.39
N GLY A 383 -21.23 -21.69 -8.44
CA GLY A 383 -19.94 -22.21 -8.88
C GLY A 383 -19.06 -22.75 -7.73
N LEU A 384 -19.46 -22.57 -6.47
CA LEU A 384 -18.64 -22.96 -5.32
C LEU A 384 -18.89 -24.38 -4.83
N SER A 385 -17.82 -25.05 -4.47
CA SER A 385 -17.80 -26.32 -3.73
C SER A 385 -17.14 -26.12 -2.36
N ASP A 386 -17.20 -27.15 -1.51
CA ASP A 386 -16.57 -27.11 -0.17
C ASP A 386 -15.03 -27.08 -0.23
N ASN A 387 -14.45 -27.40 -1.39
CA ASN A 387 -13.00 -27.40 -1.61
C ASN A 387 -12.58 -26.24 -2.54
N SER A 388 -13.42 -25.25 -2.76
CA SER A 388 -13.09 -24.11 -3.59
C SER A 388 -11.99 -23.26 -2.94
N ASN A 389 -11.09 -22.76 -3.77
CA ASN A 389 -10.09 -21.77 -3.37
C ASN A 389 -10.77 -20.39 -3.22
N ASN A 390 -10.03 -19.37 -2.84
CA ASN A 390 -10.54 -18.01 -2.68
C ASN A 390 -11.20 -17.48 -3.95
N ILE A 391 -12.12 -16.55 -3.74
CA ILE A 391 -12.75 -15.75 -4.78
C ILE A 391 -12.16 -14.35 -4.70
N LEU A 392 -11.74 -13.82 -5.84
CA LEU A 392 -11.31 -12.43 -5.91
C LEU A 392 -12.40 -11.60 -6.59
N MET A 393 -12.74 -10.47 -5.98
CA MET A 393 -13.41 -9.38 -6.65
C MET A 393 -12.33 -8.38 -7.08
N ILE A 394 -12.29 -8.05 -8.35
CA ILE A 394 -11.33 -7.10 -8.95
C ILE A 394 -12.13 -6.07 -9.73
N ALA A 395 -11.97 -4.79 -9.42
CA ALA A 395 -12.60 -3.72 -10.16
C ALA A 395 -11.56 -2.65 -10.53
N PRO A 396 -11.50 -2.19 -11.79
CA PRO A 396 -10.57 -1.13 -12.16
C PRO A 396 -10.98 0.18 -11.48
N SER A 397 -10.02 0.98 -11.03
CA SER A 397 -10.30 2.35 -10.59
C SER A 397 -10.99 3.14 -11.70
N SER A 398 -12.05 3.91 -11.38
CA SER A 398 -12.84 4.67 -12.36
C SER A 398 -12.03 5.72 -13.11
N SER A 399 -11.03 6.29 -12.47
CA SER A 399 -10.04 7.16 -13.08
C SER A 399 -8.93 6.39 -13.79
N ARG A 400 -9.30 5.29 -14.47
CA ARG A 400 -8.34 4.51 -15.26
C ARG A 400 -7.54 5.45 -16.14
N PHE A 401 -6.25 5.50 -15.90
CA PHE A 401 -5.31 6.22 -16.72
C PHE A 401 -5.53 5.84 -18.17
N PRO A 402 -5.67 6.83 -19.06
CA PRO A 402 -5.57 6.51 -20.47
C PRO A 402 -4.23 5.79 -20.63
N VAL A 403 -4.28 4.54 -21.06
CA VAL A 403 -3.09 3.81 -21.51
C VAL A 403 -2.37 4.80 -22.41
N ARG A 404 -1.26 5.36 -21.95
CA ARG A 404 -0.42 6.15 -22.81
C ARG A 404 0.03 5.19 -23.90
N CYS A 405 -0.67 5.23 -25.06
CA CYS A 405 -0.07 4.85 -26.31
C CYS A 405 1.16 5.76 -26.44
N ARG A 406 2.32 5.29 -25.95
CA ARG A 406 3.60 5.89 -26.27
C ARG A 406 3.77 5.68 -27.78
N THR A 407 3.23 6.61 -28.55
CA THR A 407 3.66 6.75 -29.93
C THR A 407 5.16 6.95 -29.88
N THR A 408 5.86 5.94 -30.35
CA THR A 408 7.26 6.04 -30.75
C THR A 408 7.33 7.16 -31.80
N SER A 409 7.48 8.40 -31.37
CA SER A 409 7.91 9.49 -32.23
C SER A 409 9.36 9.20 -32.55
N GLY A 410 9.57 8.60 -33.75
CA GLY A 410 10.87 8.45 -34.34
C GLY A 410 11.58 9.80 -34.39
N ILE A 411 12.74 9.83 -33.82
CA ILE A 411 13.75 10.83 -34.17
C ILE A 411 14.54 10.20 -35.31
N PHE A 412 14.12 10.54 -36.53
CA PHE A 412 15.02 10.58 -37.67
C PHE A 412 15.44 12.05 -37.84
N ALA A 413 16.67 12.34 -37.58
CA ALA A 413 17.62 13.20 -38.32
C ALA A 413 18.87 13.39 -37.47
#